data_66361fd8ae589f0007f73c39baab5f1b
#
_entry.id   66361fd8ae589f0007f73c39baab5f1b
#
_cell.length_a   1.000
_cell.length_b   1.000
_cell.length_c   1.000
_cell.angle_alpha   90.00
_cell.angle_beta   90.00
_cell.angle_gamma   90.00
#
_symmetry.space_group_name_H-M   'P 1'
#
loop_
_entity.id
_entity.type
_entity.pdbx_description
1 polymer ?
#
loop_
_entity_poly.entity_id
_entity_poly.type
_entity_poly.pdbx_seq_one_letter_code
_entity_poly.pdbx_strand_id
1 'polypeptide(L)'
;MTYLSLGLRIVLTLAFVGAGGAKLAGIEMMVATFDQIGFGQGFRYFTGAVELLGAALLWLPRRQVIGAAVLGGTMVGAVLTHWFILGPSAMPAIVLGLLCAVVLYIHRSQIPEGLTFANRPQT
;
A
#
# COMPACT_ATOMS: atom_id res chain seq x y z
N MET A 1 -17.08 -3.16 13.11
CA MET A 1 -15.80 -3.29 12.36
C MET A 1 -15.99 -3.30 10.86
N THR A 2 -17.06 -3.96 10.37
CA THR A 2 -17.30 -4.06 8.93
C THR A 2 -17.43 -2.70 8.26
N TYR A 3 -18.14 -1.77 8.86
CA TYR A 3 -18.32 -0.43 8.26
C TYR A 3 -17.04 0.38 8.31
N LEU A 4 -16.26 0.26 9.38
CA LEU A 4 -14.95 0.92 9.45
C LEU A 4 -14.01 0.38 8.37
N SER A 5 -13.95 -0.93 8.25
CA SER A 5 -13.13 -1.57 7.20
C SER A 5 -13.58 -1.12 5.81
N LEU A 6 -14.90 -1.10 5.56
CA LEU A 6 -15.42 -0.67 4.26
C LEU A 6 -15.02 0.77 3.96
N GLY A 7 -15.19 1.67 4.89
CA GLY A 7 -14.82 3.08 4.70
C GLY A 7 -13.33 3.26 4.43
N LEU A 8 -12.49 2.58 5.21
CA LEU A 8 -11.03 2.64 5.01
C LEU A 8 -10.63 2.08 3.66
N ARG A 9 -11.23 0.96 3.24
CA ARG A 9 -10.92 0.35 1.94
C ARG A 9 -11.35 1.24 0.79
N ILE A 10 -12.47 1.96 0.92
CA ILE A 10 -12.90 2.92 -0.10
C ILE A 10 -11.86 4.05 -0.22
N VAL A 11 -11.46 4.64 0.90
CA VAL A 11 -10.48 5.72 0.91
C VAL A 11 -9.15 5.26 0.31
N LEU A 12 -8.66 4.11 0.75
CA LEU A 12 -7.40 3.56 0.25
C LEU A 12 -7.47 3.23 -1.25
N THR A 13 -8.61 2.68 -1.69
CA THR A 13 -8.77 2.36 -3.11
C THR A 13 -8.72 3.61 -3.97
N LEU A 14 -9.43 4.67 -3.57
CA LEU A 14 -9.40 5.92 -4.31
C LEU A 14 -7.98 6.50 -4.36
N ALA A 15 -7.28 6.49 -3.23
CA ALA A 15 -5.91 7.02 -3.15
C ALA A 15 -4.95 6.20 -4.03
N PHE A 16 -4.97 4.88 -3.93
CA PHE A 16 -4.00 4.04 -4.63
C PHE A 16 -4.33 3.82 -6.10
N VAL A 17 -5.60 3.78 -6.47
CA VAL A 17 -5.97 3.74 -7.89
C VAL A 17 -5.56 5.05 -8.55
N GLY A 18 -5.76 6.18 -7.87
CA GLY A 18 -5.30 7.47 -8.37
C GLY A 18 -3.79 7.52 -8.51
N ALA A 19 -3.07 7.14 -7.45
CA ALA A 19 -1.60 7.17 -7.45
C ALA A 19 -1.00 6.15 -8.43
N GLY A 20 -1.51 4.93 -8.42
CA GLY A 20 -1.03 3.89 -9.33
C GLY A 20 -1.35 4.20 -10.78
N GLY A 21 -2.56 4.69 -11.03
CA GLY A 21 -2.95 5.12 -12.36
C GLY A 21 -2.08 6.25 -12.89
N ALA A 22 -1.78 7.24 -12.05
CA ALA A 22 -0.90 8.35 -12.41
C ALA A 22 0.50 7.86 -12.79
N LYS A 23 1.01 6.86 -12.04
CA LYS A 23 2.33 6.27 -12.34
C LYS A 23 2.32 5.55 -13.66
N LEU A 24 1.31 4.73 -13.94
CA LEU A 24 1.23 3.98 -15.19
C LEU A 24 0.95 4.89 -16.38
N ALA A 25 0.14 5.93 -16.19
CA ALA A 25 -0.14 6.89 -17.26
C ALA A 25 1.05 7.80 -17.59
N GLY A 26 2.05 7.84 -16.72
CA GLY A 26 3.24 8.66 -16.95
C GLY A 26 2.96 10.15 -16.83
N ILE A 27 2.14 10.53 -15.83
CA ILE A 27 1.93 11.94 -15.53
C ILE A 27 3.28 12.59 -15.26
N GLU A 28 3.48 13.79 -15.79
CA GLU A 28 4.75 14.49 -15.79
C GLU A 28 5.40 14.55 -14.40
N MET A 29 4.61 14.86 -13.37
CA MET A 29 5.10 14.89 -11.99
C MET A 29 5.64 13.52 -11.56
N MET A 30 5.00 12.42 -11.95
CA MET A 30 5.45 11.07 -11.60
C MET A 30 6.74 10.71 -12.33
N VAL A 31 6.84 11.06 -13.61
CA VAL A 31 8.07 10.83 -14.38
C VAL A 31 9.24 11.58 -13.73
N ALA A 32 9.04 12.83 -13.35
CA ALA A 32 10.07 13.63 -12.70
C ALA A 32 10.47 13.06 -11.34
N THR A 33 9.48 12.61 -10.55
CA THR A 33 9.72 12.00 -9.24
C THR A 33 10.60 10.75 -9.37
N PHE A 34 10.28 9.87 -10.29
CA PHE A 34 11.04 8.63 -10.46
C PHE A 34 12.40 8.85 -11.12
N ASP A 35 12.56 9.92 -11.92
CA ASP A 35 13.88 10.34 -12.34
C ASP A 35 14.75 10.72 -11.14
N GLN A 36 14.19 11.46 -10.21
CA GLN A 36 14.90 11.88 -9.01
C GLN A 36 15.28 10.68 -8.12
N ILE A 37 14.42 9.66 -8.04
CA ILE A 37 14.70 8.44 -7.29
C ILE A 37 15.91 7.71 -7.87
N GLY A 38 16.04 7.68 -9.21
CA GLY A 38 17.24 7.19 -9.85
C GLY A 38 17.29 5.70 -10.20
N PHE A 39 16.19 4.97 -10.01
CA PHE A 39 16.13 3.54 -10.36
C PHE A 39 15.54 3.30 -11.75
N GLY A 40 15.28 4.35 -12.51
CA GLY A 40 14.70 4.26 -13.84
C GLY A 40 13.18 4.28 -13.85
N GLN A 41 12.62 4.54 -15.03
CA GLN A 41 11.18 4.64 -15.18
C GLN A 41 10.47 3.28 -15.08
N GLY A 42 11.19 2.17 -15.28
CA GLY A 42 10.64 0.84 -15.04
C GLY A 42 10.16 0.66 -13.60
N PHE A 43 10.85 1.26 -12.64
CA PHE A 43 10.43 1.24 -11.24
C PHE A 43 9.11 1.97 -11.03
N ARG A 44 8.84 3.02 -11.81
CA ARG A 44 7.56 3.73 -11.81
C ARG A 44 6.42 2.81 -12.21
N TYR A 45 6.58 2.07 -13.31
CA TYR A 45 5.58 1.11 -13.77
C TYR A 45 5.37 0.00 -12.74
N PHE A 46 6.45 -0.51 -12.17
CA PHE A 46 6.39 -1.56 -11.15
C PHE A 46 5.59 -1.09 -9.93
N THR A 47 5.92 0.09 -9.40
CA THR A 47 5.23 0.63 -8.22
C THR A 47 3.75 0.87 -8.50
N GLY A 48 3.43 1.44 -9.65
CA GLY A 48 2.05 1.68 -10.05
C GLY A 48 1.25 0.38 -10.15
N ALA A 49 1.83 -0.65 -10.75
CA ALA A 49 1.17 -1.95 -10.87
C ALA A 49 0.94 -2.58 -9.50
N VAL A 50 1.93 -2.50 -8.60
CA VAL A 50 1.81 -3.02 -7.22
C VAL A 50 0.70 -2.29 -6.47
N GLU A 51 0.60 -0.98 -6.62
CA GLU A 51 -0.44 -0.19 -5.97
C GLU A 51 -1.84 -0.58 -6.46
N LEU A 52 -2.01 -0.77 -7.77
CA LEU A 52 -3.29 -1.21 -8.31
C LEU A 52 -3.64 -2.63 -7.88
N LEU A 53 -2.67 -3.53 -7.87
CA LEU A 53 -2.88 -4.90 -7.41
C LEU A 53 -3.26 -4.92 -5.94
N GLY A 54 -2.56 -4.16 -5.11
CA GLY A 54 -2.87 -4.07 -3.69
C GLY A 54 -4.28 -3.54 -3.45
N ALA A 55 -4.68 -2.51 -4.19
CA ALA A 55 -6.03 -1.96 -4.10
C ALA A 55 -7.09 -3.00 -4.49
N ALA A 56 -6.84 -3.78 -5.54
CA ALA A 56 -7.75 -4.85 -5.96
C ALA A 56 -7.88 -5.92 -4.88
N LEU A 57 -6.77 -6.28 -4.23
CA LEU A 57 -6.77 -7.30 -3.18
C LEU A 57 -7.60 -6.89 -1.96
N LEU A 58 -7.76 -5.59 -1.72
CA LEU A 58 -8.62 -5.11 -0.62
C LEU A 58 -10.08 -5.52 -0.80
N TRP A 59 -10.50 -5.87 -2.00
CA TRP A 59 -11.89 -6.21 -2.32
C TRP A 59 -12.12 -7.70 -2.56
N LEU A 60 -11.06 -8.51 -2.51
CA LEU A 60 -11.21 -9.96 -2.66
C LEU A 60 -11.41 -10.60 -1.30
N PRO A 61 -12.42 -11.50 -1.14
CA PRO A 61 -12.63 -12.20 0.11
C PRO A 61 -11.37 -12.91 0.57
N ARG A 62 -11.05 -12.80 1.85
CA ARG A 62 -9.89 -13.42 2.49
C ARG A 62 -8.54 -12.90 2.01
N ARG A 63 -8.52 -11.90 1.12
CA ARG A 63 -7.28 -11.32 0.59
C ARG A 63 -7.04 -9.89 1.05
N GLN A 64 -7.97 -9.32 1.86
CA GLN A 64 -7.84 -7.94 2.32
C GLN A 64 -6.54 -7.74 3.10
N VAL A 65 -6.15 -8.71 3.93
CA VAL A 65 -4.91 -8.61 4.69
C VAL A 65 -3.68 -8.55 3.79
N ILE A 66 -3.70 -9.30 2.69
CA ILE A 66 -2.60 -9.28 1.73
C ILE A 66 -2.53 -7.92 1.04
N GLY A 67 -3.68 -7.41 0.60
CA GLY A 67 -3.75 -6.07 0.00
C GLY A 67 -3.22 -4.99 0.92
N ALA A 68 -3.66 -5.01 2.18
CA ALA A 68 -3.19 -4.04 3.18
C ALA A 68 -1.69 -4.17 3.45
N ALA A 69 -1.16 -5.39 3.48
CA ALA A 69 0.28 -5.62 3.68
C ALA A 69 1.09 -5.10 2.49
N VAL A 70 0.63 -5.36 1.27
CA VAL A 70 1.31 -4.90 0.06
C VAL A 70 1.33 -3.37 0.01
N LEU A 71 0.17 -2.74 0.23
CA LEU A 71 0.07 -1.28 0.20
C LEU A 71 0.83 -0.63 1.35
N GLY A 72 0.74 -1.22 2.54
CA GLY A 72 1.47 -0.73 3.71
C GLY A 72 2.98 -0.81 3.52
N GLY A 73 3.46 -1.93 2.96
CA GLY A 73 4.88 -2.09 2.63
C GLY A 73 5.33 -1.07 1.60
N THR A 74 4.50 -0.81 0.59
CA THR A 74 4.79 0.21 -0.42
C THR A 74 4.90 1.59 0.23
N MET A 75 4.03 1.90 1.20
CA MET A 75 4.10 3.18 1.91
C MET A 75 5.31 3.29 2.81
N VAL A 76 5.75 2.20 3.44
CA VAL A 76 7.02 2.21 4.18
C VAL A 76 8.17 2.58 3.22
N GLY A 77 8.21 1.95 2.05
CA GLY A 77 9.21 2.30 1.03
C GLY A 77 9.11 3.76 0.61
N ALA A 78 7.90 4.28 0.44
CA ALA A 78 7.68 5.66 0.06
C ALA A 78 8.17 6.64 1.15
N VAL A 79 7.93 6.34 2.42
CA VAL A 79 8.42 7.16 3.53
C VAL A 79 9.94 7.21 3.51
N LEU A 80 10.60 6.05 3.36
CA LEU A 80 12.05 5.99 3.31
C LEU A 80 12.60 6.76 2.10
N THR A 81 11.93 6.67 0.96
CA THR A 81 12.31 7.39 -0.25
C THR A 81 12.24 8.90 -0.04
N HIS A 82 11.16 9.38 0.59
CA HIS A 82 11.04 10.80 0.90
C HIS A 82 12.13 11.27 1.87
N TRP A 83 12.39 10.49 2.91
CA TRP A 83 13.38 10.90 3.92
C TRP A 83 14.81 10.92 3.38
N PHE A 84 15.17 9.98 2.50
CA PHE A 84 16.56 9.81 2.07
C PHE A 84 16.86 10.38 0.69
N ILE A 85 15.86 10.56 -0.16
CA ILE A 85 16.08 10.97 -1.55
C ILE A 85 15.30 12.23 -1.93
N LEU A 86 13.99 12.22 -1.73
CA LEU A 86 13.13 13.28 -2.26
C LEU A 86 13.08 14.53 -1.39
N GLY A 87 13.22 14.39 -0.09
CA GLY A 87 13.26 15.51 0.85
C GLY A 87 11.91 16.08 1.28
N PRO A 88 10.94 16.36 0.39
CA PRO A 88 9.65 16.91 0.81
C PRO A 88 8.87 15.96 1.71
N SER A 89 7.79 16.47 2.30
CA SER A 89 7.02 15.79 3.33
C SER A 89 6.60 14.37 2.96
N ALA A 90 6.91 13.42 3.84
CA ALA A 90 6.45 12.06 3.76
C ALA A 90 5.04 11.88 4.37
N MET A 91 4.40 12.94 4.82
CA MET A 91 3.11 12.87 5.54
C MET A 91 2.03 12.10 4.79
N PRO A 92 1.79 12.31 3.48
CA PRO A 92 0.78 11.52 2.79
C PRO A 92 1.06 10.01 2.86
N ALA A 93 2.32 9.61 2.70
CA ALA A 93 2.70 8.20 2.76
C ALA A 93 2.54 7.65 4.18
N ILE A 94 2.88 8.43 5.20
CA ILE A 94 2.71 8.03 6.60
C ILE A 94 1.22 7.81 6.90
N VAL A 95 0.36 8.75 6.50
CA VAL A 95 -1.08 8.65 6.75
C VAL A 95 -1.65 7.40 6.06
N LEU A 96 -1.33 7.22 4.78
CA LEU A 96 -1.81 6.05 4.04
C LEU A 96 -1.28 4.74 4.63
N GLY A 97 -0.02 4.73 5.05
CA GLY A 97 0.57 3.57 5.71
C GLY A 97 -0.13 3.22 7.01
N LEU A 98 -0.49 4.23 7.81
CA LEU A 98 -1.23 4.01 9.06
C LEU A 98 -2.63 3.46 8.78
N LEU A 99 -3.31 3.96 7.75
CA LEU A 99 -4.62 3.44 7.36
C LEU A 99 -4.51 1.98 6.90
N CYS A 100 -3.47 1.65 6.16
CA CYS A 100 -3.19 0.27 5.77
C CYS A 100 -2.97 -0.62 7.00
N ALA A 101 -2.24 -0.12 8.01
CA ALA A 101 -2.00 -0.85 9.23
C ALA A 101 -3.30 -1.15 9.99
N VAL A 102 -4.24 -0.20 10.00
CA VAL A 102 -5.55 -0.41 10.62
C VAL A 102 -6.33 -1.49 9.88
N VAL A 103 -6.36 -1.46 8.55
CA VAL A 103 -7.02 -2.51 7.76
C VAL A 103 -6.37 -3.86 8.00
N LEU A 104 -5.04 -3.90 8.04
CA LEU A 104 -4.29 -5.12 8.32
C LEU A 104 -4.70 -5.70 9.68
N TYR A 105 -4.81 -4.86 10.70
CA TYR A 105 -5.22 -5.28 12.03
C TYR A 105 -6.66 -5.79 12.05
N ILE A 106 -7.59 -5.10 11.37
CA ILE A 106 -9.00 -5.52 11.30
C ILE A 106 -9.11 -6.90 10.64
N HIS A 107 -8.32 -7.15 9.61
CA HIS A 107 -8.38 -8.40 8.85
C HIS A 107 -7.30 -9.40 9.26
N ARG A 108 -6.70 -9.25 10.44
CA ARG A 108 -5.60 -10.11 10.89
C ARG A 108 -5.96 -11.60 10.98
N SER A 109 -7.23 -11.92 11.16
CA SER A 109 -7.69 -13.31 11.20
C SER A 109 -7.53 -14.02 9.86
N GLN A 110 -7.30 -13.28 8.78
CA GLN A 110 -7.04 -13.85 7.45
C GLN A 110 -5.58 -14.32 7.29
N ILE A 111 -4.70 -13.96 8.24
CA ILE A 111 -3.30 -14.40 8.20
C ILE A 111 -3.26 -15.90 8.49
N PRO A 112 -2.60 -16.72 7.61
CA PRO A 112 -2.51 -18.15 7.85
C PRO A 112 -1.83 -18.46 9.19
N GLU A 113 -2.35 -19.46 9.91
CA GLU A 113 -1.87 -19.82 11.25
C GLU A 113 -0.37 -20.08 11.30
N GLY A 114 0.18 -20.66 10.24
CA GLY A 114 1.62 -20.94 10.17
C GLY A 114 2.51 -19.71 10.16
N LEU A 115 1.92 -18.53 9.89
CA LEU A 115 2.67 -17.27 9.81
C LEU A 115 2.55 -16.42 11.07
N THR A 116 1.71 -16.81 12.03
CA THR A 116 1.52 -16.05 13.27
C THR A 116 1.78 -16.95 14.47
N PHE A 117 2.64 -16.48 15.37
CA PHE A 117 2.91 -17.20 16.63
C PHE A 117 1.71 -17.16 17.56
N ALA A 118 0.92 -16.09 17.50
CA ALA A 118 -0.22 -15.89 18.39
C ALA A 118 -1.37 -16.85 18.14
N ASN A 119 -1.48 -17.42 16.94
CA ASN A 119 -2.59 -18.27 16.53
C ASN A 119 -2.21 -19.76 16.43
N ARG A 120 -1.13 -20.17 17.09
CA ARG A 120 -0.75 -21.57 17.08
C ARG A 120 -1.78 -22.41 17.85
N PRO A 121 -2.23 -23.54 17.29
CA PRO A 121 -3.13 -24.41 18.03
C PRO A 121 -2.50 -24.87 19.32
N GLN A 122 -3.28 -24.90 20.36
CA GLN A 122 -2.87 -25.49 21.64
C GLN A 122 -3.04 -27.00 21.54
N THR A 123 -2.00 -27.71 21.32
CA THR A 123 -2.05 -29.16 21.25
C THR A 123 -1.60 -29.77 22.55
#